data_1aa6fb7e7331c9b593d0f748103cf896
#
_entry.id   1aa6fb7e7331c9b593d0f748103cf896
#
_cell.length_a   1.000
_cell.length_b   1.000
_cell.length_c   1.000
_cell.angle_alpha   90.00
_cell.angle_beta   90.00
_cell.angle_gamma   90.00
#
_symmetry.space_group_name_H-M   'P 1'
#
loop_
_entity.id
_entity.type
_entity.pdbx_description
1 polymer ?
#
loop_
_entity_poly.entity_id
_entity_poly.type
_entity_poly.pdbx_seq_one_letter_code
_entity_poly.pdbx_strand_id
1 'polypeptide(L)'
;MVIGTVELGEMVLEVRGTGTLVPEEVRWIPAAAEARVERVLLPPGTEVEPASLILELANPELELQALEAESEARAAEARLVELKARLEGERLDRQAAALRAEAEARQARLRSDADAELAKNGLVAALALKLSRSAAEELEARARIESQRRLVFDQAIDAQLLAQGAEVGQRQAGARVRRALVEGLHVRAGIAGVLQQVTAEAGQRVTPGANLARVARPDRLRAVVRVPETRARDLAPGQPARVDTRIGIVAGTVVRVDPGVRDGTVTVDLALRGRLPRGARPDLSVDAVIEVDRIENALHVARPALAQPQASVALFRLVAGTDEAVRTRVRLGRASEGSIEVVEGLAAGDRIILSDTSAWDAAERIRLR
;
A
#
# COMPACT_ATOMS: atom_id res chain seq x y z
N MET A 1 -37.19 46.04 3.96
CA MET A 1 -37.60 44.72 4.49
C MET A 1 -37.38 43.66 3.43
N VAL A 2 -36.87 42.50 3.80
CA VAL A 2 -36.70 41.35 2.89
C VAL A 2 -37.91 40.43 3.12
N ILE A 3 -38.58 40.05 2.05
CA ILE A 3 -39.75 39.19 2.07
C ILE A 3 -39.43 37.89 1.37
N GLY A 4 -39.80 36.75 1.96
CA GLY A 4 -39.70 35.44 1.36
C GLY A 4 -41.05 34.79 1.17
N THR A 5 -41.18 33.96 0.15
CA THR A 5 -42.36 33.15 -0.09
C THR A 5 -42.12 31.73 0.38
N VAL A 6 -43.08 31.14 1.04
CA VAL A 6 -43.06 29.73 1.44
C VAL A 6 -43.38 28.88 0.23
N GLU A 7 -42.50 28.00 -0.13
CA GLU A 7 -42.62 27.12 -1.27
C GLU A 7 -42.77 25.66 -0.82
N LEU A 8 -43.59 24.90 -1.54
CA LEU A 8 -43.63 23.46 -1.40
C LEU A 8 -42.76 22.83 -2.49
N GLY A 9 -41.70 22.18 -2.11
CA GLY A 9 -40.79 21.63 -3.08
C GLY A 9 -39.69 20.79 -2.43
N GLU A 10 -38.71 20.47 -3.24
CA GLU A 10 -37.51 19.76 -2.79
C GLU A 10 -36.60 20.72 -2.02
N MET A 11 -36.26 20.34 -0.78
CA MET A 11 -35.31 21.07 0.04
C MET A 11 -34.03 20.27 0.21
N VAL A 12 -32.92 20.79 -0.29
CA VAL A 12 -31.58 20.16 -0.12
C VAL A 12 -30.92 20.72 1.11
N LEU A 13 -30.53 19.83 2.01
CA LEU A 13 -29.74 20.17 3.18
C LEU A 13 -28.25 20.14 2.82
N GLU A 14 -27.62 21.29 2.81
CA GLU A 14 -26.23 21.47 2.41
C GLU A 14 -25.39 21.93 3.58
N VAL A 15 -24.16 21.43 3.60
CA VAL A 15 -23.12 21.86 4.55
C VAL A 15 -21.92 22.35 3.76
N ARG A 16 -21.41 23.52 4.14
CA ARG A 16 -20.21 24.12 3.55
C ARG A 16 -18.99 23.87 4.40
N GLY A 17 -17.87 23.69 3.70
CA GLY A 17 -16.54 23.62 4.31
C GLY A 17 -15.50 24.22 3.39
N THR A 18 -14.41 24.67 3.96
CA THR A 18 -13.25 25.19 3.24
C THR A 18 -12.08 24.26 3.39
N GLY A 19 -11.24 24.17 2.39
CA GLY A 19 -10.12 23.24 2.42
C GLY A 19 -9.10 23.47 1.32
N THR A 20 -8.32 22.43 1.03
CA THR A 20 -7.31 22.46 -0.01
C THR A 20 -7.32 21.18 -0.84
N LEU A 21 -6.84 21.28 -2.08
CA LEU A 21 -6.55 20.12 -2.90
C LEU A 21 -5.27 19.45 -2.43
N VAL A 22 -5.31 18.13 -2.25
CA VAL A 22 -4.16 17.33 -1.82
C VAL A 22 -3.99 16.18 -2.82
N PRO A 23 -2.75 15.85 -3.24
CA PRO A 23 -2.54 14.68 -4.08
C PRO A 23 -3.05 13.41 -3.41
N GLU A 24 -3.72 12.54 -4.17
CA GLU A 24 -4.15 11.23 -3.66
C GLU A 24 -2.96 10.33 -3.38
N GLU A 25 -1.93 10.42 -4.20
CA GLU A 25 -0.72 9.60 -4.11
C GLU A 25 0.51 10.49 -3.92
N VAL A 26 1.17 10.31 -2.79
CA VAL A 26 2.41 10.97 -2.44
C VAL A 26 3.42 9.93 -2.03
N ARG A 27 4.59 9.94 -2.63
CA ARG A 27 5.70 9.07 -2.27
C ARG A 27 6.84 9.87 -1.67
N TRP A 28 7.14 9.57 -0.42
CA TRP A 28 8.37 9.97 0.22
C TRP A 28 9.47 8.99 -0.15
N ILE A 29 10.63 9.49 -0.48
CA ILE A 29 11.79 8.71 -0.89
C ILE A 29 12.84 8.85 0.20
N PRO A 30 12.96 7.82 1.08
CA PRO A 30 13.95 7.82 2.14
C PRO A 30 15.31 7.32 1.64
N ALA A 31 16.40 7.71 2.33
CA ALA A 31 17.71 7.11 2.16
C ALA A 31 17.68 5.63 2.59
N ALA A 32 18.19 4.75 1.74
CA ALA A 32 18.26 3.31 2.01
C ALA A 32 19.43 2.96 2.96
N ALA A 33 20.51 3.73 2.91
CA ALA A 33 21.72 3.56 3.69
C ALA A 33 22.30 4.91 4.11
N GLU A 34 23.23 4.90 5.05
CA GLU A 34 24.05 6.07 5.35
C GLU A 34 24.93 6.39 4.15
N ALA A 35 24.90 7.66 3.73
CA ALA A 35 25.69 8.08 2.57
C ALA A 35 25.89 9.60 2.57
N ARG A 36 26.74 10.09 1.67
CA ARG A 36 26.88 11.51 1.34
C ARG A 36 26.15 11.80 0.04
N VAL A 37 25.41 12.90 -0.03
CA VAL A 37 24.81 13.37 -1.27
C VAL A 37 25.92 13.85 -2.21
N GLU A 38 26.11 13.16 -3.31
CA GLU A 38 27.11 13.53 -4.31
C GLU A 38 26.59 14.68 -5.18
N ARG A 39 25.39 14.50 -5.75
CA ARG A 39 24.74 15.52 -6.59
C ARG A 39 23.23 15.33 -6.62
N VAL A 40 22.54 16.46 -6.79
CA VAL A 40 21.11 16.51 -7.09
C VAL A 40 20.96 16.72 -8.60
N LEU A 41 20.27 15.82 -9.28
CA LEU A 41 20.15 15.79 -10.74
C LEU A 41 18.90 16.53 -11.24
N LEU A 42 17.80 16.45 -10.49
CA LEU A 42 16.53 17.03 -10.86
C LEU A 42 16.07 18.08 -9.84
N PRO A 43 15.71 19.29 -10.27
CA PRO A 43 15.15 20.31 -9.39
C PRO A 43 13.67 20.01 -9.08
N PRO A 44 13.13 20.57 -7.97
CA PRO A 44 11.69 20.56 -7.70
C PRO A 44 10.89 21.18 -8.87
N GLY A 45 9.71 20.63 -9.14
CA GLY A 45 8.85 21.01 -10.27
C GLY A 45 9.05 20.17 -11.53
N THR A 46 10.05 19.29 -11.58
CA THR A 46 10.31 18.41 -12.73
C THR A 46 9.32 17.27 -12.77
N GLU A 47 8.78 16.96 -13.95
CA GLU A 47 8.02 15.72 -14.19
C GLU A 47 8.97 14.52 -14.20
N VAL A 48 8.60 13.44 -13.51
CA VAL A 48 9.42 12.25 -13.33
C VAL A 48 8.63 10.98 -13.63
N GLU A 49 9.34 10.00 -14.16
CA GLU A 49 8.90 8.62 -14.31
C GLU A 49 9.46 7.74 -13.17
N PRO A 50 8.95 6.52 -12.95
CA PRO A 50 9.43 5.66 -11.88
C PRO A 50 10.95 5.38 -11.91
N ALA A 51 11.53 5.33 -13.11
CA ALA A 51 12.96 5.08 -13.31
C ALA A 51 13.82 6.35 -13.25
N SER A 52 13.23 7.55 -13.24
CA SER A 52 13.97 8.82 -13.22
C SER A 52 14.86 8.92 -12.00
N LEU A 53 16.13 9.21 -12.23
CA LEU A 53 17.15 9.42 -11.20
C LEU A 53 17.06 10.86 -10.68
N ILE A 54 16.79 11.01 -9.39
CA ILE A 54 16.59 12.33 -8.74
C ILE A 54 17.90 12.87 -8.20
N LEU A 55 18.63 12.03 -7.45
CA LEU A 55 19.92 12.37 -6.85
C LEU A 55 20.79 11.12 -6.71
N GLU A 56 22.09 11.35 -6.58
CA GLU A 56 23.08 10.31 -6.37
C GLU A 56 23.72 10.50 -5.01
N LEU A 57 23.85 9.37 -4.31
CA LEU A 57 24.51 9.25 -3.04
C LEU A 57 25.84 8.51 -3.25
N ALA A 58 26.83 8.78 -2.43
CA ALA A 58 28.11 8.07 -2.42
C ALA A 58 28.39 7.45 -1.05
N ASN A 59 28.73 6.19 -1.04
CA ASN A 59 29.27 5.49 0.11
C ASN A 59 30.29 4.44 -0.34
N PRO A 60 31.59 4.81 -0.47
CA PRO A 60 32.64 3.90 -0.93
C PRO A 60 32.82 2.66 -0.05
N GLU A 61 32.55 2.77 1.25
CA GLU A 61 32.63 1.64 2.17
C GLU A 61 31.56 0.59 1.87
N LEU A 62 30.31 1.03 1.61
CA LEU A 62 29.21 0.15 1.23
C LEU A 62 29.48 -0.53 -0.12
N GLU A 63 30.05 0.18 -1.09
CA GLU A 63 30.44 -0.36 -2.38
C GLU A 63 31.51 -1.44 -2.24
N LEU A 64 32.53 -1.19 -1.38
CA LEU A 64 33.56 -2.19 -1.08
C LEU A 64 32.96 -3.43 -0.40
N GLN A 65 32.11 -3.25 0.60
CA GLN A 65 31.43 -4.35 1.29
C GLN A 65 30.55 -5.20 0.35
N ALA A 66 29.91 -4.57 -0.65
CA ALA A 66 29.14 -5.28 -1.67
C ALA A 66 30.05 -6.11 -2.58
N LEU A 67 31.19 -5.54 -3.03
CA LEU A 67 32.15 -6.23 -3.86
C LEU A 67 32.79 -7.42 -3.12
N GLU A 68 33.14 -7.25 -1.84
CA GLU A 68 33.66 -8.32 -0.99
C GLU A 68 32.64 -9.45 -0.85
N ALA A 69 31.37 -9.14 -0.57
CA ALA A 69 30.32 -10.14 -0.44
C ALA A 69 30.04 -10.89 -1.76
N GLU A 70 30.09 -10.20 -2.91
CA GLU A 70 30.02 -10.84 -4.22
C GLU A 70 31.19 -11.78 -4.48
N SER A 71 32.40 -11.36 -4.09
CA SER A 71 33.60 -12.20 -4.21
C SER A 71 33.53 -13.46 -3.33
N GLU A 72 33.05 -13.31 -2.08
CA GLU A 72 32.81 -14.44 -1.18
C GLU A 72 31.75 -15.41 -1.73
N ALA A 73 30.66 -14.90 -2.30
CA ALA A 73 29.62 -15.73 -2.91
C ALA A 73 30.16 -16.53 -4.09
N ARG A 74 30.95 -15.91 -4.99
CA ARG A 74 31.61 -16.59 -6.11
C ARG A 74 32.64 -17.63 -5.64
N ALA A 75 33.38 -17.32 -4.58
CA ALA A 75 34.33 -18.28 -3.99
C ALA A 75 33.60 -19.50 -3.41
N ALA A 76 32.46 -19.31 -2.75
CA ALA A 76 31.63 -20.40 -2.24
C ALA A 76 31.07 -21.27 -3.37
N GLU A 77 30.62 -20.66 -4.47
CA GLU A 77 30.17 -21.38 -5.67
C GLU A 77 31.30 -22.23 -6.28
N ALA A 78 32.51 -21.66 -6.41
CA ALA A 78 33.66 -22.38 -6.93
C ALA A 78 34.03 -23.60 -6.05
N ARG A 79 33.99 -23.44 -4.71
CA ARG A 79 34.21 -24.56 -3.76
C ARG A 79 33.15 -25.65 -3.91
N LEU A 80 31.87 -25.29 -4.15
CA LEU A 80 30.82 -26.28 -4.40
C LEU A 80 31.07 -27.06 -5.70
N VAL A 81 31.50 -26.39 -6.77
CA VAL A 81 31.86 -27.04 -8.03
C VAL A 81 33.03 -27.99 -7.84
N GLU A 82 34.08 -27.55 -7.15
CA GLU A 82 35.28 -28.40 -6.80
C GLU A 82 34.85 -29.62 -5.97
N LEU A 83 34.04 -29.38 -4.93
CA LEU A 83 33.53 -30.47 -4.08
C LEU A 83 32.75 -31.50 -4.89
N LYS A 84 31.84 -31.04 -5.79
CA LYS A 84 31.08 -31.93 -6.69
C LYS A 84 31.98 -32.79 -7.54
N ALA A 85 33.00 -32.21 -8.18
CA ALA A 85 33.93 -32.93 -9.04
C ALA A 85 34.75 -33.97 -8.26
N ARG A 86 35.21 -33.61 -7.06
CA ARG A 86 35.93 -34.52 -6.20
C ARG A 86 35.08 -35.69 -5.73
N LEU A 87 33.86 -35.41 -5.21
CA LEU A 87 32.95 -36.46 -4.74
C LEU A 87 32.49 -37.40 -5.86
N GLU A 88 32.30 -36.87 -7.07
CA GLU A 88 31.97 -37.69 -8.22
C GLU A 88 33.16 -38.65 -8.61
N GLY A 89 34.40 -38.16 -8.57
CA GLY A 89 35.58 -39.01 -8.72
C GLY A 89 35.63 -40.13 -7.66
N GLU A 90 35.45 -39.79 -6.39
CA GLU A 90 35.42 -40.79 -5.33
C GLU A 90 34.26 -41.77 -5.45
N ARG A 91 33.08 -41.34 -5.95
CA ARG A 91 31.94 -42.21 -6.24
C ARG A 91 32.24 -43.24 -7.32
N LEU A 92 32.88 -42.81 -8.41
CA LEU A 92 33.28 -43.67 -9.50
C LEU A 92 34.32 -44.70 -9.02
N ASP A 93 35.30 -44.32 -8.20
CA ASP A 93 36.30 -45.22 -7.62
C ASP A 93 35.65 -46.29 -6.74
N ARG A 94 34.69 -45.92 -5.86
CA ARG A 94 33.97 -46.90 -5.03
C ARG A 94 33.06 -47.80 -5.87
N GLN A 95 32.43 -47.29 -6.93
CA GLN A 95 31.65 -48.09 -7.85
C GLN A 95 32.52 -49.12 -8.58
N ALA A 96 33.72 -48.71 -9.02
CA ALA A 96 34.66 -49.61 -9.65
C ALA A 96 35.17 -50.71 -8.71
N ALA A 97 35.44 -50.35 -7.39
CA ALA A 97 35.83 -51.31 -6.38
C ALA A 97 34.70 -52.33 -6.09
N ALA A 98 33.45 -51.90 -5.98
CA ALA A 98 32.32 -52.80 -5.76
C ALA A 98 32.10 -53.75 -6.95
N LEU A 99 32.20 -53.25 -8.20
CA LEU A 99 32.09 -54.07 -9.40
C LEU A 99 33.19 -55.11 -9.51
N ARG A 100 34.44 -54.77 -9.14
CA ARG A 100 35.55 -55.74 -9.10
C ARG A 100 35.29 -56.83 -8.05
N ALA A 101 34.89 -56.46 -6.83
CA ALA A 101 34.59 -57.41 -5.77
C ALA A 101 33.43 -58.36 -6.16
N GLU A 102 32.41 -57.84 -6.80
CA GLU A 102 31.31 -58.66 -7.36
C GLU A 102 31.75 -59.63 -8.44
N ALA A 103 32.64 -59.20 -9.34
CA ALA A 103 33.22 -60.05 -10.35
C ALA A 103 34.05 -61.18 -9.78
N GLU A 104 34.94 -60.89 -8.80
CA GLU A 104 35.72 -61.86 -8.08
C GLU A 104 34.82 -62.87 -7.32
N ALA A 105 33.80 -62.42 -6.65
CA ALA A 105 32.81 -63.27 -5.96
C ALA A 105 32.08 -64.21 -6.92
N ARG A 106 31.61 -63.69 -8.06
CA ARG A 106 30.96 -64.53 -9.12
C ARG A 106 31.91 -65.58 -9.65
N GLN A 107 33.15 -65.23 -9.94
CA GLN A 107 34.17 -66.17 -10.40
C GLN A 107 34.43 -67.28 -9.38
N ALA A 108 34.62 -66.91 -8.12
CA ALA A 108 34.85 -67.90 -7.04
C ALA A 108 33.64 -68.81 -6.81
N ARG A 109 32.42 -68.27 -6.90
CA ARG A 109 31.20 -69.07 -6.83
C ARG A 109 31.07 -70.06 -7.97
N LEU A 110 31.30 -69.64 -9.21
CA LEU A 110 31.28 -70.54 -10.38
C LEU A 110 32.31 -71.67 -10.24
N ARG A 111 33.50 -71.37 -9.67
CA ARG A 111 34.52 -72.40 -9.40
C ARG A 111 34.07 -73.35 -8.31
N SER A 112 33.50 -72.84 -7.20
CA SER A 112 32.97 -73.69 -6.09
C SER A 112 31.81 -74.58 -6.58
N ASP A 113 30.93 -74.06 -7.42
CA ASP A 113 29.80 -74.80 -8.02
C ASP A 113 30.31 -75.92 -8.95
N ALA A 114 31.32 -75.63 -9.79
CA ALA A 114 31.96 -76.64 -10.65
C ALA A 114 32.66 -77.74 -9.83
N ASP A 115 33.44 -77.32 -8.79
CA ASP A 115 34.11 -78.28 -7.88
C ASP A 115 33.08 -79.15 -7.13
N ALA A 116 31.91 -78.61 -6.77
CA ALA A 116 30.83 -79.36 -6.14
C ALA A 116 30.24 -80.43 -7.05
N GLU A 117 30.06 -80.12 -8.34
CA GLU A 117 29.56 -81.08 -9.37
C GLU A 117 30.60 -82.19 -9.63
N LEU A 118 31.89 -81.83 -9.70
CA LEU A 118 32.97 -82.81 -9.91
C LEU A 118 33.15 -83.75 -8.67
N ALA A 119 32.99 -83.17 -7.43
CA ALA A 119 33.06 -83.98 -6.22
C ALA A 119 31.94 -85.01 -6.09
N LYS A 120 30.72 -84.78 -6.65
CA LYS A 120 29.67 -85.79 -6.72
C LYS A 120 30.09 -87.05 -7.57
N ASN A 121 30.95 -86.83 -8.49
CA ASN A 121 31.49 -87.89 -9.35
C ASN A 121 32.83 -88.42 -8.84
N GLY A 122 33.29 -88.04 -7.63
CA GLY A 122 34.53 -88.48 -7.03
C GLY A 122 35.81 -87.91 -7.66
N LEU A 123 35.73 -86.90 -8.54
CA LEU A 123 36.83 -86.31 -9.27
C LEU A 123 37.59 -85.20 -8.54
N VAL A 124 37.01 -84.69 -7.42
CA VAL A 124 37.63 -83.64 -6.57
C VAL A 124 37.67 -84.07 -5.13
N ALA A 125 38.79 -83.85 -4.44
CA ALA A 125 38.98 -84.19 -3.04
C ALA A 125 38.07 -83.32 -2.16
N ALA A 126 37.47 -83.86 -1.09
CA ALA A 126 36.59 -83.15 -0.18
C ALA A 126 37.19 -81.92 0.47
N LEU A 127 38.52 -81.90 0.70
CA LEU A 127 39.23 -80.75 1.22
C LEU A 127 39.27 -79.60 0.17
N ALA A 128 39.50 -79.90 -1.12
CA ALA A 128 39.56 -78.91 -2.18
C ALA A 128 38.17 -78.24 -2.38
N LEU A 129 37.09 -79.00 -2.34
CA LEU A 129 35.72 -78.47 -2.33
C LEU A 129 35.43 -77.55 -1.11
N LYS A 130 35.91 -77.97 0.09
CA LYS A 130 35.71 -77.12 1.26
C LYS A 130 36.48 -75.79 1.17
N LEU A 131 37.69 -75.81 0.63
CA LEU A 131 38.49 -74.60 0.40
C LEU A 131 37.88 -73.71 -0.66
N SER A 132 37.44 -74.22 -1.80
CA SER A 132 36.78 -73.39 -2.84
C SER A 132 35.46 -72.79 -2.38
N ARG A 133 34.67 -73.50 -1.54
CA ARG A 133 33.47 -72.99 -0.95
C ARG A 133 33.76 -71.86 0.07
N SER A 134 34.75 -72.04 0.95
CA SER A 134 35.16 -71.03 1.91
C SER A 134 35.67 -69.77 1.19
N ALA A 135 36.44 -69.89 0.11
CA ALA A 135 36.92 -68.78 -0.69
C ALA A 135 35.75 -68.04 -1.38
N ALA A 136 34.75 -68.78 -1.86
CA ALA A 136 33.54 -68.14 -2.43
C ALA A 136 32.75 -67.33 -1.39
N GLU A 137 32.54 -67.93 -0.20
CA GLU A 137 31.86 -67.29 0.91
C GLU A 137 32.57 -66.01 1.39
N GLU A 138 33.92 -66.05 1.47
CA GLU A 138 34.75 -64.86 1.83
C GLU A 138 34.63 -63.74 0.77
N LEU A 139 34.75 -64.07 -0.50
CA LEU A 139 34.65 -63.07 -1.59
C LEU A 139 33.22 -62.54 -1.75
N GLU A 140 32.17 -63.32 -1.53
CA GLU A 140 30.79 -62.86 -1.45
C GLU A 140 30.58 -61.90 -0.26
N ALA A 141 31.16 -62.18 0.91
CA ALA A 141 31.08 -61.29 2.04
C ALA A 141 31.80 -59.94 1.76
N ARG A 142 32.96 -60.01 1.09
CA ARG A 142 33.69 -58.80 0.65
C ARG A 142 32.88 -58.00 -0.35
N ALA A 143 32.28 -58.60 -1.31
CA ALA A 143 31.44 -57.93 -2.31
C ALA A 143 30.24 -57.22 -1.64
N ARG A 144 29.59 -57.87 -0.69
CA ARG A 144 28.49 -57.25 0.11
C ARG A 144 28.99 -56.03 0.89
N ILE A 145 30.14 -56.09 1.50
CA ILE A 145 30.72 -54.97 2.24
C ILE A 145 31.04 -53.78 1.31
N GLU A 146 31.64 -54.04 0.14
CA GLU A 146 31.94 -52.97 -0.80
C GLU A 146 30.67 -52.34 -1.41
N SER A 147 29.66 -53.13 -1.72
CA SER A 147 28.35 -52.59 -2.14
C SER A 147 27.69 -51.74 -1.06
N GLN A 148 27.76 -52.17 0.22
CA GLN A 148 27.23 -51.40 1.34
C GLN A 148 28.01 -50.10 1.55
N ARG A 149 29.34 -50.12 1.45
CA ARG A 149 30.21 -48.94 1.50
C ARG A 149 29.82 -47.92 0.43
N ARG A 150 29.54 -48.35 -0.77
CA ARG A 150 29.08 -47.50 -1.87
C ARG A 150 27.75 -46.82 -1.53
N LEU A 151 26.76 -47.59 -1.04
CA LEU A 151 25.44 -47.02 -0.68
C LEU A 151 25.54 -45.98 0.46
N VAL A 152 26.33 -46.25 1.50
CA VAL A 152 26.53 -45.30 2.60
C VAL A 152 27.25 -44.04 2.11
N PHE A 153 28.21 -44.20 1.18
CA PHE A 153 28.89 -43.05 0.59
C PHE A 153 27.96 -42.21 -0.29
N ASP A 154 27.12 -42.82 -1.12
CA ASP A 154 26.13 -42.11 -1.96
C ASP A 154 25.21 -41.23 -1.07
N GLN A 155 24.73 -41.75 0.07
CA GLN A 155 23.92 -40.98 1.03
C GLN A 155 24.70 -39.83 1.68
N ALA A 156 25.98 -40.06 2.00
CA ALA A 156 26.84 -39.03 2.59
C ALA A 156 27.15 -37.89 1.60
N ILE A 157 27.32 -38.21 0.32
CA ILE A 157 27.49 -37.20 -0.75
C ILE A 157 26.32 -36.24 -0.76
N ASP A 158 25.09 -36.74 -0.83
CA ASP A 158 23.90 -35.92 -0.92
C ASP A 158 23.78 -34.94 0.26
N ALA A 159 24.04 -35.44 1.48
CA ALA A 159 24.04 -34.60 2.69
C ALA A 159 25.15 -33.52 2.66
N GLN A 160 26.34 -33.87 2.17
CA GLN A 160 27.47 -32.93 2.08
C GLN A 160 27.24 -31.88 1.01
N LEU A 161 26.70 -32.24 -0.15
CA LEU A 161 26.33 -31.30 -1.22
C LEU A 161 25.20 -30.37 -0.81
N LEU A 162 24.20 -30.89 -0.07
CA LEU A 162 23.12 -30.06 0.48
C LEU A 162 23.65 -29.03 1.46
N ALA A 163 24.52 -29.42 2.38
CA ALA A 163 25.13 -28.49 3.34
C ALA A 163 25.96 -27.40 2.64
N GLN A 164 26.80 -27.78 1.68
CA GLN A 164 27.60 -26.80 0.93
C GLN A 164 26.74 -25.91 0.04
N GLY A 165 25.65 -26.43 -0.55
CA GLY A 165 24.67 -25.66 -1.30
C GLY A 165 23.93 -24.64 -0.44
N ALA A 166 23.61 -24.97 0.81
CA ALA A 166 23.03 -24.05 1.77
C ALA A 166 23.98 -22.88 2.11
N GLU A 167 25.29 -23.17 2.28
CA GLU A 167 26.30 -22.11 2.48
C GLU A 167 26.37 -21.16 1.29
N VAL A 168 26.40 -21.69 0.07
CA VAL A 168 26.36 -20.86 -1.16
C VAL A 168 25.13 -19.98 -1.17
N GLY A 169 23.95 -20.54 -0.89
CA GLY A 169 22.68 -19.78 -0.82
C GLY A 169 22.72 -18.65 0.21
N GLN A 170 23.31 -18.88 1.38
CA GLN A 170 23.48 -17.86 2.40
C GLN A 170 24.41 -16.72 1.94
N ARG A 171 25.58 -17.05 1.34
CA ARG A 171 26.52 -16.05 0.82
C ARG A 171 25.91 -15.21 -0.32
N GLN A 172 25.21 -15.86 -1.24
CA GLN A 172 24.50 -15.17 -2.33
C GLN A 172 23.40 -14.24 -1.80
N ALA A 173 22.64 -14.67 -0.78
CA ALA A 173 21.63 -13.83 -0.15
C ALA A 173 22.26 -12.59 0.49
N GLY A 174 23.38 -12.75 1.21
CA GLY A 174 24.14 -11.64 1.78
C GLY A 174 24.65 -10.64 0.73
N ALA A 175 25.20 -11.15 -0.38
CA ALA A 175 25.67 -10.34 -1.49
C ALA A 175 24.52 -9.54 -2.16
N ARG A 176 23.36 -10.19 -2.40
CA ARG A 176 22.19 -9.52 -2.95
C ARG A 176 21.68 -8.36 -2.07
N VAL A 177 21.64 -8.54 -0.75
CA VAL A 177 21.25 -7.47 0.19
C VAL A 177 22.18 -6.28 0.08
N ARG A 178 23.50 -6.50 0.11
CA ARG A 178 24.49 -5.41 0.01
C ARG A 178 24.42 -4.71 -1.34
N ARG A 179 24.25 -5.45 -2.43
CA ARG A 179 24.06 -4.87 -3.75
C ARG A 179 22.81 -4.01 -3.84
N ALA A 180 21.68 -4.45 -3.27
CA ALA A 180 20.46 -3.66 -3.22
C ALA A 180 20.64 -2.33 -2.47
N LEU A 181 21.46 -2.32 -1.41
CA LEU A 181 21.81 -1.08 -0.71
C LEU A 181 22.66 -0.14 -1.57
N VAL A 182 23.62 -0.68 -2.33
CA VAL A 182 24.42 0.11 -3.31
C VAL A 182 23.54 0.64 -4.42
N GLU A 183 22.62 -0.16 -4.95
CA GLU A 183 21.62 0.30 -5.94
C GLU A 183 20.72 1.42 -5.37
N GLY A 184 20.43 1.37 -4.08
CA GLY A 184 19.68 2.41 -3.35
C GLY A 184 20.42 3.74 -3.22
N LEU A 185 21.73 3.80 -3.51
CA LEU A 185 22.46 5.06 -3.61
C LEU A 185 22.05 5.87 -4.85
N HIS A 186 21.51 5.24 -5.87
CA HIS A 186 20.90 5.86 -7.04
C HIS A 186 19.43 6.10 -6.76
N VAL A 187 19.11 7.25 -6.18
CA VAL A 187 17.76 7.57 -5.70
C VAL A 187 16.82 7.87 -6.85
N ARG A 188 15.84 6.99 -7.06
CA ARG A 188 14.86 7.09 -8.15
C ARG A 188 13.49 7.51 -7.63
N ALA A 189 12.68 8.10 -8.52
CA ALA A 189 11.31 8.57 -8.21
C ALA A 189 10.37 7.45 -7.74
N GLY A 190 10.44 6.28 -8.37
CA GLY A 190 9.65 5.09 -8.03
C GLY A 190 8.17 5.17 -8.38
N ILE A 191 7.63 6.36 -8.67
CA ILE A 191 6.30 6.60 -9.24
C ILE A 191 6.40 7.68 -10.33
N ALA A 192 5.45 7.66 -11.27
CA ALA A 192 5.28 8.76 -12.21
C ALA A 192 4.59 9.94 -11.52
N GLY A 193 5.03 11.15 -11.75
CA GLY A 193 4.46 12.34 -11.12
C GLY A 193 5.35 13.56 -11.24
N VAL A 194 5.22 14.48 -10.30
CA VAL A 194 6.04 15.70 -10.20
C VAL A 194 6.84 15.66 -8.91
N LEU A 195 8.12 15.94 -9.01
CA LEU A 195 9.04 16.11 -7.89
C LEU A 195 8.66 17.38 -7.12
N GLN A 196 7.99 17.25 -5.97
CA GLN A 196 7.52 18.41 -5.21
C GLN A 196 8.61 19.06 -4.39
N GLN A 197 9.48 18.22 -3.80
CA GLN A 197 10.52 18.70 -2.90
C GLN A 197 11.74 17.79 -2.96
N VAL A 198 12.92 18.38 -2.86
CA VAL A 198 14.19 17.71 -2.56
C VAL A 198 14.70 18.37 -1.28
N THR A 199 14.86 17.58 -0.22
CA THR A 199 15.30 18.07 1.10
C THR A 199 16.80 17.92 1.29
N ALA A 200 17.44 17.10 0.46
CA ALA A 200 18.86 16.80 0.53
C ALA A 200 19.68 17.77 -0.32
N GLU A 201 20.79 18.27 0.21
CA GLU A 201 21.72 19.18 -0.44
C GLU A 201 23.02 18.46 -0.81
N ALA A 202 23.65 18.85 -1.91
CA ALA A 202 24.94 18.32 -2.33
C ALA A 202 26.01 18.52 -1.24
N GLY A 203 26.74 17.45 -0.91
CA GLY A 203 27.72 17.42 0.18
C GLY A 203 27.17 17.04 1.55
N GLN A 204 25.85 17.04 1.75
CA GLN A 204 25.20 16.67 3.00
C GLN A 204 25.35 15.18 3.30
N ARG A 205 25.54 14.81 4.58
CA ARG A 205 25.48 13.42 5.05
C ARG A 205 24.04 13.08 5.43
N VAL A 206 23.56 11.93 4.97
CA VAL A 206 22.21 11.43 5.24
C VAL A 206 22.27 10.10 5.96
N THR A 207 21.33 9.87 6.88
CA THR A 207 21.18 8.62 7.63
C THR A 207 20.07 7.76 7.04
N PRO A 208 20.07 6.44 7.27
CA PRO A 208 18.99 5.56 6.83
C PRO A 208 17.63 6.05 7.31
N GLY A 209 16.65 6.09 6.41
CA GLY A 209 15.30 6.58 6.69
C GLY A 209 15.11 8.10 6.58
N ALA A 210 16.17 8.89 6.40
CA ALA A 210 16.06 10.33 6.16
C ALA A 210 15.31 10.59 4.84
N ASN A 211 14.29 11.46 4.87
CA ASN A 211 13.55 11.82 3.66
C ASN A 211 14.42 12.67 2.73
N LEU A 212 14.64 12.19 1.52
CA LEU A 212 15.47 12.85 0.51
C LEU A 212 14.65 13.66 -0.47
N ALA A 213 13.53 13.13 -0.89
CA ALA A 213 12.66 13.75 -1.88
C ALA A 213 11.19 13.35 -1.67
N ARG A 214 10.30 14.15 -2.28
CA ARG A 214 8.86 13.90 -2.30
C ARG A 214 8.35 14.01 -3.72
N VAL A 215 7.73 12.94 -4.22
CA VAL A 215 7.07 12.88 -5.52
C VAL A 215 5.57 12.74 -5.31
N ALA A 216 4.77 13.49 -6.06
CA ALA A 216 3.32 13.41 -6.00
C ALA A 216 2.72 13.38 -7.40
N ARG A 217 1.52 12.81 -7.51
CA ARG A 217 0.75 12.77 -8.75
C ARG A 217 -0.20 13.97 -8.83
N PRO A 218 0.08 14.95 -9.69
CA PRO A 218 -0.75 16.15 -9.79
C PRO A 218 -2.06 15.92 -10.55
N ASP A 219 -2.16 14.83 -11.31
CA ASP A 219 -3.35 14.42 -12.08
C ASP A 219 -4.47 13.84 -11.22
N ARG A 220 -4.15 13.40 -10.00
CA ARG A 220 -5.08 12.81 -9.04
C ARG A 220 -5.06 13.60 -7.74
N LEU A 221 -6.05 14.49 -7.61
CA LEU A 221 -6.23 15.31 -6.43
C LEU A 221 -7.52 14.92 -5.72
N ARG A 222 -7.51 14.99 -4.40
CA ARG A 222 -8.69 14.96 -3.53
C ARG A 222 -8.81 16.29 -2.83
N ALA A 223 -10.02 16.70 -2.45
CA ALA A 223 -10.20 17.86 -1.60
C ALA A 223 -10.26 17.42 -0.13
N VAL A 224 -9.45 18.04 0.70
CA VAL A 224 -9.47 17.88 2.16
C VAL A 224 -10.12 19.13 2.73
N VAL A 225 -11.32 18.97 3.26
CA VAL A 225 -12.20 20.08 3.64
C VAL A 225 -12.44 20.05 5.14
N ARG A 226 -12.46 21.21 5.77
CA ARG A 226 -12.81 21.38 7.18
C ARG A 226 -14.25 21.88 7.29
N VAL A 227 -15.04 21.17 8.06
CA VAL A 227 -16.46 21.49 8.31
C VAL A 227 -16.63 21.77 9.81
N PRO A 228 -17.35 22.82 10.23
CA PRO A 228 -17.64 23.04 11.64
C PRO A 228 -18.32 21.84 12.30
N GLU A 229 -17.88 21.45 13.52
CA GLU A 229 -18.39 20.29 14.25
C GLU A 229 -19.93 20.30 14.37
N THR A 230 -20.50 21.49 14.62
CA THR A 230 -21.96 21.66 14.76
C THR A 230 -22.77 21.24 13.53
N ARG A 231 -22.12 21.18 12.36
CA ARG A 231 -22.73 20.82 11.07
C ARG A 231 -22.23 19.48 10.55
N ALA A 232 -21.25 18.87 11.20
CA ALA A 232 -20.62 17.62 10.75
C ALA A 232 -21.37 16.36 11.18
N ARG A 233 -22.41 16.48 12.03
CA ARG A 233 -23.11 15.32 12.63
C ARG A 233 -23.78 14.40 11.60
N ASP A 234 -24.28 14.99 10.52
CA ASP A 234 -25.04 14.27 9.50
C ASP A 234 -24.19 13.93 8.27
N LEU A 235 -22.87 14.16 8.34
CA LEU A 235 -21.95 13.83 7.26
C LEU A 235 -21.63 12.32 7.26
N ALA A 236 -21.76 11.69 6.11
CA ALA A 236 -21.47 10.28 5.91
C ALA A 236 -20.74 10.02 4.58
N PRO A 237 -19.91 8.98 4.50
CA PRO A 237 -19.34 8.54 3.24
C PRO A 237 -20.40 8.22 2.21
N GLY A 238 -20.12 8.58 0.95
CA GLY A 238 -21.04 8.39 -0.19
C GLY A 238 -21.88 9.61 -0.55
N GLN A 239 -21.98 10.62 0.31
CA GLN A 239 -22.73 11.85 0.04
C GLN A 239 -22.12 12.63 -1.13
N PRO A 240 -22.95 13.18 -2.05
CA PRO A 240 -22.48 14.01 -3.14
C PRO A 240 -21.99 15.37 -2.64
N ALA A 241 -20.99 15.89 -3.34
CA ALA A 241 -20.42 17.20 -3.03
C ALA A 241 -20.10 17.96 -4.31
N ARG A 242 -20.08 19.29 -4.21
CA ARG A 242 -19.59 20.21 -5.25
C ARG A 242 -18.42 20.98 -4.67
N VAL A 243 -17.28 20.90 -5.36
CA VAL A 243 -16.04 21.56 -4.94
C VAL A 243 -15.74 22.69 -5.90
N ASP A 244 -15.80 23.91 -5.40
CA ASP A 244 -15.38 25.10 -6.12
C ASP A 244 -13.88 25.33 -5.92
N THR A 245 -13.14 25.19 -6.99
CA THR A 245 -11.69 25.41 -7.04
C THR A 245 -11.32 26.85 -7.38
N ARG A 246 -12.28 27.77 -7.44
CA ARG A 246 -12.16 29.17 -7.91
C ARG A 246 -11.79 29.32 -9.39
N ILE A 247 -11.48 28.25 -10.07
CA ILE A 247 -11.22 28.15 -11.50
C ILE A 247 -12.22 27.23 -12.21
N GLY A 248 -13.12 26.58 -11.43
CA GLY A 248 -14.17 25.72 -11.93
C GLY A 248 -14.76 24.87 -10.81
N ILE A 249 -16.00 24.45 -11.01
CA ILE A 249 -16.71 23.58 -10.05
C ILE A 249 -16.52 22.12 -10.49
N VAL A 250 -16.11 21.28 -9.55
CA VAL A 250 -15.88 19.85 -9.75
C VAL A 250 -16.84 19.07 -8.87
N ALA A 251 -17.51 18.07 -9.44
CA ALA A 251 -18.31 17.14 -8.67
C ALA A 251 -17.40 16.27 -7.80
N GLY A 252 -17.82 16.00 -6.58
CA GLY A 252 -17.10 15.16 -5.64
C GLY A 252 -18.03 14.22 -4.89
N THR A 253 -17.42 13.34 -4.10
CA THR A 253 -18.13 12.44 -3.19
C THR A 253 -17.36 12.35 -1.89
N VAL A 254 -18.04 12.35 -0.76
CA VAL A 254 -17.45 12.12 0.55
C VAL A 254 -16.90 10.70 0.60
N VAL A 255 -15.60 10.56 0.83
CA VAL A 255 -14.94 9.25 0.99
C VAL A 255 -14.74 8.94 2.46
N ARG A 256 -14.34 9.95 3.24
CA ARG A 256 -14.03 9.78 4.65
C ARG A 256 -14.42 11.03 5.43
N VAL A 257 -14.98 10.80 6.60
CA VAL A 257 -15.17 11.81 7.65
C VAL A 257 -14.26 11.42 8.81
N ASP A 258 -13.38 12.34 9.22
CA ASP A 258 -12.48 12.10 10.35
C ASP A 258 -13.31 12.05 11.64
N PRO A 259 -13.18 11.01 12.48
CA PRO A 259 -13.90 10.95 13.74
C PRO A 259 -13.39 11.97 14.80
N GLY A 260 -12.21 12.52 14.57
CA GLY A 260 -11.59 13.49 15.48
C GLY A 260 -11.99 14.93 15.16
N VAL A 261 -12.31 15.71 16.20
CA VAL A 261 -12.51 17.16 16.11
C VAL A 261 -11.19 17.86 16.40
N ARG A 262 -10.79 18.76 15.50
CA ARG A 262 -9.60 19.63 15.71
C ARG A 262 -10.01 21.08 15.50
N ASP A 263 -9.70 21.91 16.46
CA ASP A 263 -10.01 23.35 16.43
C ASP A 263 -11.50 23.64 16.08
N GLY A 264 -12.44 22.84 16.65
CA GLY A 264 -13.87 22.98 16.42
C GLY A 264 -14.34 22.57 15.01
N THR A 265 -13.48 21.88 14.24
CA THR A 265 -13.78 21.42 12.89
C THR A 265 -13.53 19.92 12.75
N VAL A 266 -14.27 19.29 11.85
CA VAL A 266 -14.12 17.90 11.38
C VAL A 266 -13.51 17.94 9.99
N THR A 267 -12.52 17.09 9.74
CA THR A 267 -11.89 16.96 8.43
C THR A 267 -12.67 15.95 7.58
N VAL A 268 -12.98 16.33 6.35
CA VAL A 268 -13.70 15.51 5.38
C VAL A 268 -12.89 15.39 4.11
N ASP A 269 -12.65 14.16 3.67
CA ASP A 269 -11.98 13.86 2.41
C ASP A 269 -13.02 13.67 1.31
N LEU A 270 -12.90 14.43 0.23
CA LEU A 270 -13.76 14.36 -0.94
C LEU A 270 -12.95 13.85 -2.13
N ALA A 271 -13.39 12.73 -2.70
CA ALA A 271 -12.89 12.29 -4.01
C ALA A 271 -13.52 13.14 -5.11
N LEU A 272 -12.70 13.67 -5.99
CA LEU A 272 -13.12 14.49 -7.11
C LEU A 272 -13.49 13.60 -8.31
N ARG A 273 -14.62 13.90 -8.98
CA ARG A 273 -15.09 13.16 -10.14
C ARG A 273 -14.92 13.97 -11.40
N GLY A 274 -14.41 13.31 -12.44
CA GLY A 274 -14.23 13.93 -13.75
C GLY A 274 -12.87 14.61 -13.91
N ARG A 275 -12.77 15.42 -14.97
CA ARG A 275 -11.51 16.09 -15.32
C ARG A 275 -11.34 17.35 -14.50
N LEU A 276 -10.19 17.47 -13.84
CA LEU A 276 -9.86 18.67 -13.09
C LEU A 276 -9.69 19.89 -14.02
N PRO A 277 -10.09 21.09 -13.60
CA PRO A 277 -9.87 22.30 -14.34
C PRO A 277 -8.38 22.54 -14.62
N ARG A 278 -8.07 23.15 -15.76
CA ARG A 278 -6.69 23.56 -16.07
C ARG A 278 -6.20 24.56 -15.02
N GLY A 279 -5.08 24.23 -14.36
CA GLY A 279 -4.53 25.03 -13.25
C GLY A 279 -4.84 24.49 -11.86
N ALA A 280 -5.62 23.41 -11.72
CA ALA A 280 -5.74 22.69 -10.45
C ALA A 280 -4.37 22.12 -10.07
N ARG A 281 -3.92 22.43 -8.85
CA ARG A 281 -2.61 22.03 -8.34
C ARG A 281 -2.71 21.71 -6.84
N PRO A 282 -1.78 20.95 -6.29
CA PRO A 282 -1.69 20.75 -4.85
C PRO A 282 -1.72 22.08 -4.08
N ASP A 283 -2.28 22.05 -2.87
CA ASP A 283 -2.42 23.17 -1.95
C ASP A 283 -3.32 24.34 -2.44
N LEU A 284 -4.02 24.18 -3.58
CA LEU A 284 -5.03 25.15 -4.01
C LEU A 284 -6.19 25.15 -3.02
N SER A 285 -6.56 26.34 -2.54
CA SER A 285 -7.72 26.51 -1.64
C SER A 285 -9.02 26.25 -2.42
N VAL A 286 -9.94 25.53 -1.78
CA VAL A 286 -11.24 25.16 -2.34
C VAL A 286 -12.36 25.40 -1.33
N ASP A 287 -13.54 25.69 -1.86
CA ASP A 287 -14.78 25.74 -1.09
C ASP A 287 -15.65 24.55 -1.50
N ALA A 288 -16.13 23.76 -0.55
CA ALA A 288 -16.97 22.60 -0.83
C ALA A 288 -18.36 22.76 -0.24
N VAL A 289 -19.35 22.33 -1.02
CA VAL A 289 -20.76 22.19 -0.61
C VAL A 289 -21.09 20.71 -0.65
N ILE A 290 -21.42 20.13 0.50
CA ILE A 290 -21.76 18.72 0.65
C ILE A 290 -23.26 18.63 0.85
N GLU A 291 -23.95 17.83 0.03
CA GLU A 291 -25.34 17.52 0.19
C GLU A 291 -25.50 16.41 1.23
N VAL A 292 -26.09 16.78 2.37
CA VAL A 292 -26.24 15.86 3.51
C VAL A 292 -27.50 15.03 3.38
N ASP A 293 -28.61 15.69 3.01
CA ASP A 293 -29.92 15.05 2.90
C ASP A 293 -30.80 15.84 1.92
N ARG A 294 -31.85 15.20 1.44
CA ARG A 294 -32.79 15.74 0.49
C ARG A 294 -34.21 15.42 0.96
N ILE A 295 -35.00 16.47 1.24
CA ILE A 295 -36.38 16.33 1.69
C ILE A 295 -37.28 16.60 0.49
N GLU A 296 -37.98 15.59 0.02
CA GLU A 296 -38.97 15.73 -0.99
C GLU A 296 -40.29 16.32 -0.38
N ASN A 297 -40.95 17.24 -1.09
CA ASN A 297 -42.19 17.84 -0.67
C ASN A 297 -42.16 18.58 0.70
N ALA A 298 -41.06 19.25 1.00
CA ALA A 298 -40.93 20.09 2.19
C ALA A 298 -41.56 21.49 1.93
N LEU A 299 -42.32 21.97 2.90
CA LEU A 299 -42.59 23.41 2.97
C LEU A 299 -41.31 24.10 3.46
N HIS A 300 -40.77 25.00 2.66
CA HIS A 300 -39.53 25.71 3.03
C HIS A 300 -39.58 27.16 2.62
N VAL A 301 -38.76 27.97 3.28
CA VAL A 301 -38.62 29.38 2.98
C VAL A 301 -37.17 29.80 3.13
N ALA A 302 -36.75 30.89 2.50
CA ALA A 302 -35.45 31.48 2.74
C ALA A 302 -35.28 31.77 4.24
N ARG A 303 -34.12 31.50 4.79
CA ARG A 303 -33.89 31.51 6.24
C ARG A 303 -34.02 32.90 6.83
N PRO A 304 -35.00 33.14 7.76
CA PRO A 304 -35.13 34.41 8.47
C PRO A 304 -33.92 34.69 9.36
N ALA A 305 -33.57 35.97 9.58
CA ALA A 305 -32.39 36.41 10.28
C ALA A 305 -32.22 35.82 11.70
N LEU A 306 -33.32 35.62 12.42
CA LEU A 306 -33.34 35.11 13.81
C LEU A 306 -33.84 33.67 13.93
N ALA A 307 -34.05 32.97 12.81
CA ALA A 307 -34.57 31.64 12.83
C ALA A 307 -33.52 30.59 13.22
N GLN A 308 -33.82 29.84 14.28
CA GLN A 308 -33.03 28.69 14.70
C GLN A 308 -33.69 27.39 14.24
N PRO A 309 -32.90 26.39 13.86
CA PRO A 309 -33.43 25.06 13.52
C PRO A 309 -34.19 24.45 14.69
N GLN A 310 -35.28 23.69 14.38
CA GLN A 310 -36.10 22.98 15.36
C GLN A 310 -36.70 23.85 16.46
N ALA A 311 -36.86 25.14 16.22
CA ALA A 311 -37.47 26.11 17.17
C ALA A 311 -38.86 26.52 16.76
N SER A 312 -39.64 26.96 17.76
CA SER A 312 -40.89 27.68 17.52
C SER A 312 -40.67 29.17 17.63
N VAL A 313 -40.89 29.88 16.56
CA VAL A 313 -40.66 31.33 16.44
C VAL A 313 -41.91 32.03 16.00
N ALA A 314 -42.06 33.29 16.36
CA ALA A 314 -43.14 34.13 15.79
C ALA A 314 -42.56 34.92 14.60
N LEU A 315 -43.16 34.71 13.43
CA LEU A 315 -42.83 35.42 12.19
C LEU A 315 -44.02 36.27 11.73
N PHE A 316 -43.75 37.35 11.03
CA PHE A 316 -44.78 38.18 10.43
C PHE A 316 -45.16 37.67 9.04
N ARG A 317 -46.39 37.19 8.90
CA ARG A 317 -46.98 36.74 7.63
C ARG A 317 -47.76 37.88 7.02
N LEU A 318 -47.53 38.19 5.76
CA LEU A 318 -48.26 39.20 5.00
C LEU A 318 -49.68 38.72 4.72
N VAL A 319 -50.64 39.62 4.89
CA VAL A 319 -52.04 39.38 4.54
C VAL A 319 -52.20 39.68 3.06
N ALA A 320 -52.72 38.72 2.31
CA ALA A 320 -52.89 38.85 0.85
C ALA A 320 -53.76 40.08 0.51
N GLY A 321 -53.28 40.92 -0.44
CA GLY A 321 -53.98 42.11 -0.90
C GLY A 321 -53.94 43.33 0.03
N THR A 322 -53.14 43.27 1.09
CA THR A 322 -52.96 44.40 2.02
C THR A 322 -51.48 44.64 2.32
N ASP A 323 -51.16 45.83 2.85
CA ASP A 323 -49.82 46.17 3.36
C ASP A 323 -49.66 45.79 4.84
N GLU A 324 -50.48 44.88 5.35
CA GLU A 324 -50.42 44.45 6.75
C GLU A 324 -49.76 43.08 6.89
N ALA A 325 -49.01 42.88 7.94
CA ALA A 325 -48.46 41.60 8.33
C ALA A 325 -48.88 41.23 9.77
N VAL A 326 -49.32 39.98 9.92
CA VAL A 326 -49.84 39.40 11.16
C VAL A 326 -48.79 38.45 11.76
N ARG A 327 -48.59 38.58 13.06
CA ARG A 327 -47.71 37.73 13.84
C ARG A 327 -48.28 36.31 13.89
N THR A 328 -47.54 35.37 13.33
CA THR A 328 -47.93 33.96 13.21
C THR A 328 -46.86 33.10 13.92
N ARG A 329 -47.31 32.18 14.76
CA ARG A 329 -46.44 31.21 15.39
C ARG A 329 -46.11 30.10 14.40
N VAL A 330 -44.82 29.89 14.17
CA VAL A 330 -44.29 28.94 13.19
C VAL A 330 -43.37 27.97 13.86
N ARG A 331 -43.55 26.68 13.62
CA ARG A 331 -42.60 25.67 14.04
C ARG A 331 -41.69 25.36 12.87
N LEU A 332 -40.41 25.65 13.08
CA LEU A 332 -39.35 25.43 12.10
C LEU A 332 -38.78 24.02 12.26
N GLY A 333 -38.39 23.43 11.18
CA GLY A 333 -37.74 22.13 11.12
C GLY A 333 -36.22 22.22 10.89
N ARG A 334 -35.71 21.39 10.01
CA ARG A 334 -34.32 21.37 9.63
C ARG A 334 -33.94 22.61 8.82
N ALA A 335 -32.68 23.03 8.93
CA ALA A 335 -32.21 24.20 8.20
C ALA A 335 -31.02 23.86 7.34
N SER A 336 -31.05 24.33 6.09
CA SER A 336 -29.89 24.46 5.22
C SER A 336 -29.22 25.83 5.42
N GLU A 337 -28.23 26.15 4.65
CA GLU A 337 -27.56 27.45 4.76
C GLU A 337 -28.47 28.61 4.36
N GLY A 338 -29.17 28.46 3.24
CA GLY A 338 -30.05 29.50 2.67
C GLY A 338 -31.52 29.32 2.93
N SER A 339 -31.98 28.16 3.41
CA SER A 339 -33.43 27.86 3.59
C SER A 339 -33.70 27.12 4.89
N ILE A 340 -34.94 27.17 5.34
CA ILE A 340 -35.37 26.49 6.56
C ILE A 340 -36.73 25.83 6.29
N GLU A 341 -36.90 24.62 6.80
CA GLU A 341 -38.14 23.85 6.73
C GLU A 341 -39.18 24.47 7.63
N VAL A 342 -40.44 24.54 7.15
CA VAL A 342 -41.62 24.94 7.90
C VAL A 342 -42.45 23.71 8.20
N VAL A 343 -42.52 23.32 9.48
CA VAL A 343 -43.26 22.13 9.90
C VAL A 343 -44.74 22.48 10.16
N GLU A 344 -45.00 23.63 10.78
CA GLU A 344 -46.36 24.08 11.11
C GLU A 344 -46.47 25.61 11.10
N GLY A 345 -47.65 26.13 10.85
CA GLY A 345 -47.98 27.55 11.02
C GLY A 345 -48.03 28.36 9.71
N LEU A 346 -47.53 27.83 8.60
CA LEU A 346 -47.58 28.48 7.29
C LEU A 346 -48.02 27.49 6.20
N ALA A 347 -48.53 28.01 5.11
CA ALA A 347 -48.94 27.25 3.92
C ALA A 347 -48.10 27.67 2.70
N ALA A 348 -48.11 26.82 1.67
CA ALA A 348 -47.44 27.15 0.40
C ALA A 348 -48.10 28.43 -0.21
N GLY A 349 -47.26 29.37 -0.65
CA GLY A 349 -47.63 30.67 -1.14
C GLY A 349 -47.72 31.77 -0.07
N ASP A 350 -47.64 31.45 1.20
CA ASP A 350 -47.57 32.48 2.25
C ASP A 350 -46.27 33.31 2.10
N ARG A 351 -46.40 34.60 2.31
CA ARG A 351 -45.28 35.54 2.30
C ARG A 351 -44.92 35.97 3.71
N ILE A 352 -43.66 35.86 4.10
CA ILE A 352 -43.17 36.20 5.43
C ILE A 352 -42.05 37.23 5.36
N ILE A 353 -41.85 37.96 6.45
CA ILE A 353 -40.74 38.88 6.60
C ILE A 353 -39.50 38.09 7.09
N LEU A 354 -38.41 38.19 6.34
CA LEU A 354 -37.13 37.49 6.61
C LEU A 354 -36.13 38.35 7.42
N SER A 355 -36.23 39.67 7.28
CA SER A 355 -35.38 40.60 8.00
C SER A 355 -35.72 40.59 9.50
N ASP A 356 -34.77 41.05 10.34
CA ASP A 356 -34.96 41.17 11.76
C ASP A 356 -36.16 42.02 12.12
N THR A 357 -37.11 41.44 12.86
CA THR A 357 -38.36 42.05 13.32
C THR A 357 -38.42 42.23 14.83
N SER A 358 -37.33 42.09 15.56
CA SER A 358 -37.25 42.17 17.03
C SER A 358 -37.78 43.52 17.58
N ALA A 359 -37.65 44.60 16.81
CA ALA A 359 -38.21 45.89 17.15
C ALA A 359 -39.75 45.91 17.29
N TRP A 360 -40.44 44.92 16.70
CA TRP A 360 -41.91 44.80 16.71
C TRP A 360 -42.42 43.57 17.46
N ASP A 361 -41.60 42.96 18.31
CA ASP A 361 -41.95 41.74 19.05
C ASP A 361 -43.22 41.86 19.92
N ALA A 362 -43.57 43.08 20.39
CA ALA A 362 -44.79 43.35 21.17
C ALA A 362 -46.03 43.56 20.28
N ALA A 363 -45.91 43.69 18.97
CA ALA A 363 -47.02 43.97 18.06
C ALA A 363 -47.60 42.67 17.49
N GLU A 364 -48.94 42.52 17.50
CA GLU A 364 -49.64 41.44 16.83
C GLU A 364 -49.81 41.68 15.30
N ARG A 365 -49.82 42.97 14.91
CA ARG A 365 -49.89 43.39 13.51
C ARG A 365 -48.98 44.56 13.24
N ILE A 366 -48.40 44.58 12.06
CA ILE A 366 -47.55 45.70 11.61
C ILE A 366 -48.01 46.09 10.19
N ARG A 367 -47.92 47.35 9.86
CA ARG A 367 -48.21 47.88 8.51
C ARG A 367 -46.90 48.22 7.82
N LEU A 368 -46.72 47.64 6.65
CA LEU A 368 -45.54 47.90 5.80
C LEU A 368 -45.74 49.28 5.13
N ARG A 369 -44.72 50.11 5.23
CA ARG A 369 -44.62 51.37 4.49
C ARG A 369 -43.71 51.23 3.31
#